data_1014329e454abc01e6cceb92ea0410b7
#
_entry.id   1014329e454abc01e6cceb92ea0410b7
#
_cell.length_a   1.000
_cell.length_b   1.000
_cell.length_c   1.000
_cell.angle_alpha   90.00
_cell.angle_beta   90.00
_cell.angle_gamma   90.00
#
_symmetry.space_group_name_H-M   'P 1'
#
loop_
_entity.id
_entity.type
_entity.pdbx_description
1 polymer ?
#
loop_
_entity_poly.entity_id
_entity_poly.type
_entity_poly.pdbx_seq_one_letter_code
_entity_poly.pdbx_strand_id
1 'polypeptide(L)'
;MGLALRKGNDMSKRAIMAVSFGTSYEETRKLTIERFEKTLGEHFDNAPVYRAWTSGMIMRKILKRDDMKVNNVSEALEAIKADGFDEILVQPSHILEGIEYAKIVAQLEAGKDDFSSIKLGHALLHDEASLAEVGAALADIFSFVEDEDALVLMGHGSDHEVDDVYLKLENQLASIGHKNFIVGTIEGELDIERAISKLGELKPRKVWLVPLLFVSGDHALNDIGGDDEDSCKIMIRDAGFDVECILKGLGEYQQIIDILLRRADEAKEI
;
A
#
# COMPACT_ATOMS: atom_id res chain seq x y z
N MET A 1 52.64 17.56 -24.40
CA MET A 1 52.27 16.57 -23.36
C MET A 1 50.92 17.02 -22.78
N GLY A 2 49.86 16.55 -23.42
CA GLY A 2 48.49 16.99 -23.11
C GLY A 2 47.93 16.20 -21.94
N LEU A 3 47.53 16.87 -20.88
CA LEU A 3 46.69 16.27 -19.83
C LEU A 3 45.31 16.00 -20.44
N ALA A 4 44.98 14.73 -20.59
CA ALA A 4 43.62 14.29 -20.86
C ALA A 4 42.80 14.57 -19.59
N LEU A 5 41.91 15.55 -19.66
CA LEU A 5 40.81 15.73 -18.72
C LEU A 5 39.97 14.46 -18.75
N ARG A 6 39.97 13.69 -17.66
CA ARG A 6 39.04 12.62 -17.43
C ARG A 6 37.66 13.25 -17.50
N LYS A 7 36.87 12.86 -18.52
CA LYS A 7 35.43 13.06 -18.50
C LYS A 7 34.90 12.42 -17.20
N GLY A 8 34.38 13.24 -16.30
CA GLY A 8 33.62 12.76 -15.18
C GLY A 8 32.49 11.87 -15.70
N ASN A 9 32.32 10.72 -15.12
CA ASN A 9 31.12 9.91 -15.30
C ASN A 9 29.94 10.82 -14.99
N ASP A 10 29.21 11.17 -16.02
CA ASP A 10 27.90 11.76 -15.90
C ASP A 10 26.96 10.60 -15.42
N MET A 11 27.02 10.34 -14.13
CA MET A 11 26.04 9.46 -13.49
C MET A 11 24.76 10.28 -13.47
N SER A 12 23.78 9.88 -14.28
CA SER A 12 22.44 10.47 -14.24
C SER A 12 22.03 10.60 -12.78
N LYS A 13 21.71 11.84 -12.37
CA LYS A 13 21.32 12.10 -11.00
C LYS A 13 19.86 11.68 -10.83
N ARG A 14 19.68 10.39 -10.54
CA ARG A 14 18.35 9.82 -10.27
C ARG A 14 18.00 9.94 -8.81
N ALA A 15 16.81 10.46 -8.51
CA ALA A 15 16.16 10.38 -7.22
C ALA A 15 15.03 9.34 -7.26
N ILE A 16 14.67 8.86 -6.09
CA ILE A 16 13.48 8.02 -5.89
C ILE A 16 12.46 8.83 -5.09
N MET A 17 11.20 8.80 -5.50
CA MET A 17 10.10 9.31 -4.71
C MET A 17 9.24 8.15 -4.24
N ALA A 18 9.27 7.85 -2.95
CA ALA A 18 8.37 6.90 -2.31
C ALA A 18 7.07 7.62 -1.92
N VAL A 19 5.93 7.21 -2.50
CA VAL A 19 4.65 7.85 -2.25
C VAL A 19 3.74 6.93 -1.46
N SER A 20 3.29 7.39 -0.28
CA SER A 20 2.36 6.65 0.58
C SER A 20 1.14 7.50 0.92
N PHE A 21 0.06 6.86 1.35
CA PHE A 21 -1.09 7.58 1.91
C PHE A 21 -0.69 8.39 3.14
N GLY A 22 0.17 7.80 3.99
CA GLY A 22 0.62 8.35 5.25
C GLY A 22 -0.07 7.73 6.46
N THR A 23 0.50 7.96 7.64
CA THR A 23 -0.10 7.57 8.92
C THR A 23 0.31 8.54 10.03
N SER A 24 -0.59 8.75 11.00
CA SER A 24 -0.32 9.52 12.20
C SER A 24 0.25 8.68 13.35
N TYR A 25 0.41 7.37 13.17
CA TYR A 25 0.94 6.42 14.15
C TYR A 25 2.41 6.17 13.87
N GLU A 26 3.28 6.59 14.79
CA GLU A 26 4.73 6.55 14.59
C GLU A 26 5.27 5.13 14.45
N GLU A 27 4.88 4.21 15.32
CA GLU A 27 5.37 2.82 15.27
C GLU A 27 4.96 2.13 13.96
N THR A 28 3.71 2.28 13.55
CA THR A 28 3.22 1.75 12.28
C THR A 28 3.96 2.37 11.08
N ARG A 29 4.26 3.68 11.14
CA ARG A 29 5.04 4.35 10.11
C ARG A 29 6.43 3.73 9.96
N LYS A 30 7.11 3.47 11.08
CA LYS A 30 8.44 2.85 11.10
C LYS A 30 8.43 1.44 10.49
N LEU A 31 7.42 0.64 10.87
CA LEU A 31 7.31 -0.75 10.44
C LEU A 31 6.89 -0.91 8.98
N THR A 32 6.28 0.10 8.36
CA THR A 32 5.74 0.05 7.01
C THR A 32 6.40 1.06 6.07
N ILE A 33 6.05 2.35 6.18
CA ILE A 33 6.48 3.40 5.25
C ILE A 33 8.00 3.57 5.29
N GLU A 34 8.60 3.74 6.48
CA GLU A 34 10.05 3.97 6.60
C GLU A 34 10.85 2.74 6.21
N ARG A 35 10.33 1.54 6.51
CA ARG A 35 10.91 0.29 6.02
C ARG A 35 10.88 0.20 4.50
N PHE A 36 9.75 0.50 3.86
CA PHE A 36 9.61 0.52 2.42
C PHE A 36 10.57 1.51 1.77
N GLU A 37 10.60 2.75 2.24
CA GLU A 37 11.50 3.80 1.77
C GLU A 37 12.98 3.37 1.84
N LYS A 38 13.38 2.80 2.99
CA LYS A 38 14.73 2.28 3.18
C LYS A 38 15.05 1.16 2.19
N THR A 39 14.16 0.16 2.08
CA THR A 39 14.38 -1.00 1.20
C THR A 39 14.40 -0.57 -0.27
N LEU A 40 13.55 0.40 -0.65
CA LEU A 40 13.54 0.95 -2.00
C LEU A 40 14.85 1.67 -2.33
N GLY A 41 15.38 2.49 -1.42
CA GLY A 41 16.69 3.12 -1.57
C GLY A 41 17.81 2.10 -1.71
N GLU A 42 17.84 1.09 -0.85
CA GLU A 42 18.85 0.00 -0.88
C GLU A 42 18.79 -0.80 -2.18
N HIS A 43 17.59 -1.06 -2.73
CA HIS A 43 17.37 -1.78 -3.98
C HIS A 43 17.97 -1.03 -5.20
N PHE A 44 17.93 0.30 -5.19
CA PHE A 44 18.46 1.16 -6.24
C PHE A 44 19.80 1.81 -5.86
N ASP A 45 20.78 1.01 -5.46
CA ASP A 45 22.18 1.42 -5.20
C ASP A 45 22.33 2.56 -4.19
N ASN A 46 21.46 2.63 -3.19
CA ASN A 46 21.36 3.71 -2.20
C ASN A 46 21.07 5.09 -2.81
N ALA A 47 20.28 5.12 -3.88
CA ALA A 47 19.77 6.37 -4.42
C ALA A 47 18.98 7.15 -3.35
N PRO A 48 19.03 8.50 -3.36
CA PRO A 48 18.32 9.32 -2.40
C PRO A 48 16.81 9.13 -2.54
N VAL A 49 16.13 8.86 -1.42
CA VAL A 49 14.69 8.64 -1.37
C VAL A 49 14.01 9.87 -0.78
N TYR A 50 13.05 10.40 -1.52
CA TYR A 50 12.18 11.49 -1.12
C TYR A 50 10.83 10.94 -0.73
N ARG A 51 10.40 11.27 0.49
CA ARG A 51 9.09 10.92 1.00
C ARG A 51 8.04 11.87 0.48
N ALA A 52 6.91 11.33 -0.04
CA ALA A 52 5.72 12.10 -0.32
C ALA A 52 4.47 11.38 0.21
N TRP A 53 3.49 12.13 0.71
CA TRP A 53 2.21 11.58 1.15
C TRP A 53 1.04 12.20 0.40
N THR A 54 -0.06 11.43 0.26
CA THR A 54 -1.26 11.89 -0.44
C THR A 54 -2.34 12.39 0.51
N SER A 55 -2.38 11.94 1.78
CA SER A 55 -3.38 12.36 2.75
C SER A 55 -3.06 13.71 3.39
N GLY A 56 -3.63 14.79 2.85
CA GLY A 56 -3.50 16.13 3.43
C GLY A 56 -4.01 16.25 4.86
N MET A 57 -4.99 15.42 5.25
CA MET A 57 -5.50 15.39 6.62
C MET A 57 -4.43 14.85 7.59
N ILE A 58 -3.80 13.73 7.25
CA ILE A 58 -2.75 13.12 8.07
C ILE A 58 -1.54 14.05 8.16
N MET A 59 -1.11 14.65 7.03
CA MET A 59 0.00 15.60 7.02
C MET A 59 -0.25 16.78 7.96
N ARG A 60 -1.45 17.37 7.94
CA ARG A 60 -1.82 18.45 8.88
C ARG A 60 -1.86 17.97 10.35
N LYS A 61 -2.36 16.74 10.60
CA LYS A 61 -2.44 16.17 11.95
C LYS A 61 -1.06 16.03 12.57
N ILE A 62 -0.09 15.44 11.85
CA ILE A 62 1.28 15.23 12.35
C ILE A 62 2.08 16.53 12.43
N LEU A 63 1.88 17.45 11.48
CA LEU A 63 2.52 18.77 11.57
C LEU A 63 2.08 19.50 12.85
N LYS A 64 0.80 19.47 13.18
CA LYS A 64 0.27 20.14 14.38
C LYS A 64 0.68 19.45 15.68
N ARG A 65 0.72 18.11 15.70
CA ARG A 65 0.99 17.32 16.91
C ARG A 65 2.48 17.16 17.19
N ASP A 66 3.27 16.91 16.13
CA ASP A 66 4.64 16.41 16.22
C ASP A 66 5.66 17.39 15.62
N ASP A 67 5.20 18.54 15.07
CA ASP A 67 6.02 19.49 14.29
C ASP A 67 6.74 18.80 13.10
N MET A 68 6.15 17.72 12.60
CA MET A 68 6.69 16.93 11.50
C MET A 68 6.07 17.35 10.18
N LYS A 69 6.84 18.06 9.33
CA LYS A 69 6.44 18.36 7.97
C LYS A 69 6.74 17.18 7.05
N VAL A 70 5.74 16.74 6.29
CA VAL A 70 5.89 15.79 5.17
C VAL A 70 5.39 16.47 3.89
N ASN A 71 6.10 16.29 2.80
CA ASN A 71 5.76 16.85 1.51
C ASN A 71 4.61 16.07 0.85
N ASN A 72 3.74 16.74 0.10
CA ASN A 72 2.94 16.12 -0.94
C ASN A 72 3.80 15.87 -2.19
N VAL A 73 3.22 15.26 -3.24
CA VAL A 73 3.96 14.91 -4.46
C VAL A 73 4.56 16.15 -5.14
N SER A 74 3.79 17.25 -5.26
CA SER A 74 4.28 18.48 -5.88
C SER A 74 5.42 19.12 -5.08
N GLU A 75 5.29 19.20 -3.75
CA GLU A 75 6.37 19.72 -2.87
C GLU A 75 7.62 18.81 -2.91
N ALA A 76 7.45 17.51 -3.07
CA ALA A 76 8.57 16.57 -3.22
C ALA A 76 9.28 16.77 -4.58
N LEU A 77 8.54 17.01 -5.68
CA LEU A 77 9.13 17.37 -6.97
C LEU A 77 9.98 18.64 -6.87
N GLU A 78 9.46 19.69 -6.21
CA GLU A 78 10.21 20.93 -5.99
C GLU A 78 11.51 20.68 -5.20
N ALA A 79 11.47 19.87 -4.16
CA ALA A 79 12.64 19.51 -3.36
C ALA A 79 13.68 18.72 -4.20
N ILE A 80 13.23 17.72 -4.97
CA ILE A 80 14.10 16.92 -5.86
C ILE A 80 14.79 17.81 -6.89
N LYS A 81 14.05 18.74 -7.50
CA LYS A 81 14.57 19.71 -8.46
C LYS A 81 15.60 20.64 -7.81
N ALA A 82 15.30 21.16 -6.61
CA ALA A 82 16.19 22.04 -5.87
C ALA A 82 17.52 21.36 -5.51
N ASP A 83 17.51 20.05 -5.26
CA ASP A 83 18.71 19.24 -4.99
C ASP A 83 19.46 18.84 -6.28
N GLY A 84 18.92 19.23 -7.44
CA GLY A 84 19.58 19.10 -8.75
C GLY A 84 19.48 17.70 -9.36
N PHE A 85 18.44 16.95 -9.02
CA PHE A 85 18.09 15.71 -9.71
C PHE A 85 17.14 16.02 -10.88
N ASP A 86 17.32 15.32 -11.98
CA ASP A 86 16.56 15.49 -13.22
C ASP A 86 15.90 14.21 -13.74
N GLU A 87 16.22 13.05 -13.14
CA GLU A 87 15.52 11.79 -13.36
C GLU A 87 14.86 11.33 -12.06
N ILE A 88 13.59 10.93 -12.11
CA ILE A 88 12.85 10.48 -10.95
C ILE A 88 12.22 9.11 -11.21
N LEU A 89 12.40 8.19 -10.25
CA LEU A 89 11.62 6.97 -10.14
C LEU A 89 10.59 7.18 -9.02
N VAL A 90 9.31 7.12 -9.34
CA VAL A 90 8.22 7.25 -8.38
C VAL A 90 7.60 5.89 -8.12
N GLN A 91 7.60 5.44 -6.86
CA GLN A 91 6.96 4.20 -6.46
C GLN A 91 5.90 4.45 -5.38
N PRO A 92 4.61 4.30 -5.73
CA PRO A 92 3.53 4.32 -4.76
C PRO A 92 3.48 3.03 -3.93
N SER A 93 3.07 3.15 -2.66
CA SER A 93 2.73 2.01 -1.79
C SER A 93 1.22 1.75 -1.69
N HIS A 94 0.45 2.33 -2.60
CA HIS A 94 -0.99 2.21 -2.66
C HIS A 94 -1.42 0.79 -3.04
N ILE A 95 -2.55 0.34 -2.48
CA ILE A 95 -3.11 -0.98 -2.80
C ILE A 95 -3.71 -0.97 -4.21
N LEU A 96 -4.42 0.10 -4.59
CA LEU A 96 -5.17 0.23 -5.84
C LEU A 96 -4.77 1.49 -6.61
N GLU A 97 -4.99 1.47 -7.92
CA GLU A 97 -4.92 2.66 -8.80
C GLU A 97 -6.25 3.44 -8.78
N GLY A 98 -6.69 3.80 -7.57
CA GLY A 98 -7.92 4.57 -7.33
C GLY A 98 -7.67 6.09 -7.27
N ILE A 99 -8.56 6.78 -6.54
CA ILE A 99 -8.56 8.26 -6.43
C ILE A 99 -7.22 8.82 -5.95
N GLU A 100 -6.58 8.19 -4.96
CA GLU A 100 -5.29 8.65 -4.44
C GLU A 100 -4.15 8.46 -5.45
N TYR A 101 -4.14 7.35 -6.19
CA TYR A 101 -3.18 7.13 -7.27
C TYR A 101 -3.39 8.13 -8.42
N ALA A 102 -4.64 8.42 -8.79
CA ALA A 102 -4.95 9.43 -9.80
C ALA A 102 -4.45 10.83 -9.39
N LYS A 103 -4.49 11.18 -8.10
CA LYS A 103 -3.89 12.43 -7.59
C LYS A 103 -2.38 12.45 -7.74
N ILE A 104 -1.70 11.30 -7.55
CA ILE A 104 -0.25 11.19 -7.80
C ILE A 104 0.03 11.50 -9.27
N VAL A 105 -0.64 10.80 -10.19
CA VAL A 105 -0.49 11.00 -11.65
C VAL A 105 -0.69 12.47 -12.02
N ALA A 106 -1.78 13.09 -11.56
CA ALA A 106 -2.09 14.49 -11.88
C ALA A 106 -1.00 15.46 -11.39
N GLN A 107 -0.42 15.24 -10.20
CA GLN A 107 0.65 16.09 -9.67
C GLN A 107 1.98 15.86 -10.42
N LEU A 108 2.29 14.63 -10.80
CA LEU A 108 3.47 14.31 -11.61
C LEU A 108 3.37 14.93 -13.00
N GLU A 109 2.23 14.78 -13.67
CA GLU A 109 1.96 15.39 -14.99
C GLU A 109 2.09 16.92 -14.98
N ALA A 110 1.65 17.57 -13.89
CA ALA A 110 1.76 19.02 -13.74
C ALA A 110 3.20 19.52 -13.58
N GLY A 111 4.10 18.67 -13.08
CA GLY A 111 5.51 19.03 -12.83
C GLY A 111 6.51 18.41 -13.81
N LYS A 112 6.08 17.55 -14.75
CA LYS A 112 6.99 16.72 -15.55
C LYS A 112 7.93 17.50 -16.44
N ASP A 113 7.55 18.66 -16.95
CA ASP A 113 8.37 19.46 -17.85
C ASP A 113 9.69 19.99 -17.20
N ASP A 114 9.78 19.88 -15.88
CA ASP A 114 10.94 20.26 -15.09
C ASP A 114 12.01 19.18 -15.02
N PHE A 115 11.74 17.97 -15.52
CA PHE A 115 12.62 16.78 -15.40
C PHE A 115 12.89 16.16 -16.78
N SER A 116 14.03 15.51 -16.91
CA SER A 116 14.40 14.78 -18.13
C SER A 116 13.66 13.44 -18.24
N SER A 117 13.26 12.86 -17.10
CA SER A 117 12.51 11.59 -17.03
C SER A 117 11.78 11.48 -15.70
N ILE A 118 10.50 11.12 -15.74
CA ILE A 118 9.75 10.66 -14.58
C ILE A 118 9.14 9.30 -14.90
N LYS A 119 9.57 8.27 -14.16
CA LYS A 119 8.99 6.93 -14.27
C LYS A 119 8.10 6.65 -13.09
N LEU A 120 6.91 6.12 -13.35
CA LEU A 120 5.91 5.79 -12.34
C LEU A 120 5.70 4.28 -12.30
N GLY A 121 5.88 3.68 -11.12
CA GLY A 121 5.53 2.30 -10.83
C GLY A 121 4.04 2.16 -10.53
N HIS A 122 3.50 0.97 -10.81
CA HIS A 122 2.11 0.63 -10.54
C HIS A 122 1.83 0.49 -9.03
N ALA A 123 0.56 0.59 -8.65
CA ALA A 123 0.07 0.17 -7.34
C ALA A 123 0.20 -1.35 -7.15
N LEU A 124 -0.06 -1.85 -5.94
CA LEU A 124 0.06 -3.27 -5.62
C LEU A 124 -0.84 -4.14 -6.51
N LEU A 125 -2.11 -3.75 -6.64
CA LEU A 125 -3.12 -4.40 -7.48
C LEU A 125 -3.50 -3.46 -8.64
N HIS A 126 -3.10 -3.77 -9.87
CA HIS A 126 -3.34 -2.91 -11.04
C HIS A 126 -3.83 -3.69 -12.27
N ASP A 127 -3.58 -5.00 -12.35
CA ASP A 127 -4.01 -5.88 -13.43
C ASP A 127 -4.21 -7.33 -12.97
N GLU A 128 -4.58 -8.24 -13.86
CA GLU A 128 -4.82 -9.65 -13.54
C GLU A 128 -3.54 -10.38 -13.10
N ALA A 129 -2.38 -10.03 -13.66
CA ALA A 129 -1.11 -10.64 -13.25
C ALA A 129 -0.74 -10.23 -11.82
N SER A 130 -0.97 -8.98 -11.45
CA SER A 130 -0.78 -8.48 -10.09
C SER A 130 -1.71 -9.14 -9.08
N LEU A 131 -2.97 -9.43 -9.46
CA LEU A 131 -3.91 -10.18 -8.63
C LEU A 131 -3.38 -11.59 -8.32
N ALA A 132 -2.84 -12.28 -9.34
CA ALA A 132 -2.26 -13.62 -9.15
C ALA A 132 -1.03 -13.59 -8.23
N GLU A 133 -0.15 -12.61 -8.44
CA GLU A 133 1.08 -12.43 -7.66
C GLU A 133 0.78 -12.09 -6.19
N VAL A 134 -0.10 -11.12 -5.95
CA VAL A 134 -0.50 -10.71 -4.60
C VAL A 134 -1.31 -11.81 -3.91
N GLY A 135 -2.21 -12.48 -4.65
CA GLY A 135 -2.96 -13.63 -4.13
C GLY A 135 -2.03 -14.74 -3.64
N ALA A 136 -0.99 -15.10 -4.40
CA ALA A 136 0.00 -16.08 -3.98
C ALA A 136 0.81 -15.60 -2.76
N ALA A 137 1.18 -14.32 -2.70
CA ALA A 137 1.88 -13.76 -1.54
C ALA A 137 1.01 -13.79 -0.27
N LEU A 138 -0.27 -13.43 -0.38
CA LEU A 138 -1.20 -13.50 0.75
C LEU A 138 -1.43 -14.94 1.23
N ALA A 139 -1.54 -15.90 0.30
CA ALA A 139 -1.64 -17.32 0.63
C ALA A 139 -0.40 -17.84 1.38
N ASP A 140 0.80 -17.39 1.00
CA ASP A 140 2.05 -17.74 1.70
C ASP A 140 2.13 -17.08 3.09
N ILE A 141 1.83 -15.78 3.18
CA ILE A 141 1.83 -15.02 4.44
C ILE A 141 0.88 -15.63 5.47
N PHE A 142 -0.31 -16.04 5.03
CA PHE A 142 -1.36 -16.56 5.90
C PHE A 142 -1.51 -18.09 5.78
N SER A 143 -0.43 -18.80 5.42
CA SER A 143 -0.41 -20.26 5.27
C SER A 143 -0.69 -21.02 6.57
N PHE A 144 -0.68 -20.36 7.72
CA PHE A 144 -1.06 -20.94 9.00
C PHE A 144 -2.61 -21.02 9.20
N VAL A 145 -3.40 -20.37 8.34
CA VAL A 145 -4.87 -20.45 8.37
C VAL A 145 -5.29 -21.80 7.80
N GLU A 146 -5.83 -22.66 8.65
CA GLU A 146 -6.25 -24.01 8.29
C GLU A 146 -7.58 -23.98 7.49
N ASP A 147 -7.91 -25.08 6.82
CA ASP A 147 -9.15 -25.20 6.01
C ASP A 147 -10.44 -25.02 6.83
N GLU A 148 -10.40 -25.37 8.13
CA GLU A 148 -11.50 -25.20 9.07
C GLU A 148 -11.63 -23.79 9.66
N ASP A 149 -10.64 -22.93 9.43
CA ASP A 149 -10.65 -21.52 9.83
C ASP A 149 -11.03 -20.64 8.64
N ALA A 150 -11.29 -19.35 8.87
CA ALA A 150 -11.45 -18.36 7.80
C ALA A 150 -10.50 -17.19 7.99
N LEU A 151 -10.06 -16.61 6.88
CA LEU A 151 -9.35 -15.33 6.85
C LEU A 151 -10.28 -14.27 6.27
N VAL A 152 -10.45 -13.16 6.97
CA VAL A 152 -11.17 -11.97 6.48
C VAL A 152 -10.15 -10.85 6.29
N LEU A 153 -9.94 -10.47 5.04
CA LEU A 153 -9.04 -9.38 4.63
C LEU A 153 -9.89 -8.14 4.39
N MET A 154 -9.72 -7.10 5.23
CA MET A 154 -10.51 -5.86 5.16
C MET A 154 -9.71 -4.73 4.52
N GLY A 155 -10.08 -4.37 3.28
CA GLY A 155 -9.58 -3.18 2.59
C GLY A 155 -10.32 -1.91 3.02
N HIS A 156 -9.87 -0.75 2.52
CA HIS A 156 -10.57 0.51 2.76
C HIS A 156 -11.89 0.55 2.00
N GLY A 157 -11.84 0.21 0.72
CA GLY A 157 -12.95 0.40 -0.20
C GLY A 157 -13.13 1.86 -0.61
N SER A 158 -14.02 2.11 -1.54
CA SER A 158 -14.48 3.43 -1.98
C SER A 158 -15.69 3.27 -2.91
N ASP A 159 -16.36 4.37 -3.26
CA ASP A 159 -17.41 4.36 -4.28
C ASP A 159 -16.86 4.36 -5.74
N HIS A 160 -15.58 4.05 -5.93
CA HIS A 160 -14.92 4.07 -7.23
C HIS A 160 -15.00 2.70 -7.91
N GLU A 161 -15.16 2.68 -9.26
CA GLU A 161 -15.25 1.44 -10.08
C GLU A 161 -14.07 0.46 -9.89
N VAL A 162 -12.92 0.92 -9.39
CA VAL A 162 -11.77 0.06 -9.11
C VAL A 162 -11.98 -0.89 -7.92
N ASP A 163 -13.03 -0.72 -7.13
CA ASP A 163 -13.31 -1.59 -5.99
C ASP A 163 -13.66 -3.04 -6.40
N ASP A 164 -14.06 -3.25 -7.66
CA ASP A 164 -14.17 -4.60 -8.26
C ASP A 164 -12.88 -5.42 -8.13
N VAL A 165 -11.73 -4.77 -7.96
CA VAL A 165 -10.44 -5.43 -7.77
C VAL A 165 -10.41 -6.27 -6.49
N TYR A 166 -11.10 -5.85 -5.42
CA TYR A 166 -11.20 -6.63 -4.19
C TYR A 166 -11.97 -7.95 -4.41
N LEU A 167 -13.07 -7.91 -5.16
CA LEU A 167 -13.80 -9.13 -5.52
C LEU A 167 -12.97 -10.04 -6.45
N LYS A 168 -12.22 -9.47 -7.38
CA LYS A 168 -11.30 -10.23 -8.25
C LYS A 168 -10.18 -10.88 -7.44
N LEU A 169 -9.63 -10.20 -6.41
CA LEU A 169 -8.65 -10.78 -5.51
C LEU A 169 -9.22 -11.96 -4.72
N GLU A 170 -10.44 -11.84 -4.19
CA GLU A 170 -11.14 -12.94 -3.52
C GLU A 170 -11.32 -14.15 -4.46
N ASN A 171 -11.77 -13.91 -5.69
CA ASN A 171 -11.91 -14.95 -6.69
C ASN A 171 -10.57 -15.60 -7.06
N GLN A 172 -9.50 -14.81 -7.14
CA GLN A 172 -8.14 -15.31 -7.38
C GLN A 172 -7.68 -16.22 -6.23
N LEU A 173 -7.86 -15.81 -4.98
CA LEU A 173 -7.54 -16.62 -3.79
C LEU A 173 -8.33 -17.94 -3.80
N ALA A 174 -9.63 -17.89 -4.10
CA ALA A 174 -10.47 -19.07 -4.21
C ALA A 174 -10.01 -20.02 -5.35
N SER A 175 -9.52 -19.47 -6.48
CA SER A 175 -9.04 -20.25 -7.63
C SER A 175 -7.78 -21.05 -7.33
N ILE A 176 -6.95 -20.57 -6.40
CA ILE A 176 -5.71 -21.25 -5.95
C ILE A 176 -5.92 -22.12 -4.70
N GLY A 177 -7.19 -22.33 -4.28
CA GLY A 177 -7.55 -23.25 -3.20
C GLY A 177 -8.03 -22.60 -1.90
N HIS A 178 -7.84 -21.30 -1.70
CA HIS A 178 -8.18 -20.57 -0.47
C HIS A 178 -9.62 -20.03 -0.52
N LYS A 179 -10.61 -20.93 -0.56
CA LYS A 179 -12.04 -20.56 -0.58
C LYS A 179 -12.54 -19.99 0.75
N ASN A 180 -11.78 -20.20 1.82
CA ASN A 180 -12.01 -19.68 3.16
C ASN A 180 -11.36 -18.31 3.40
N PHE A 181 -10.72 -17.72 2.38
CA PHE A 181 -10.22 -16.35 2.41
C PHE A 181 -11.27 -15.41 1.79
N ILE A 182 -11.80 -14.51 2.61
CA ILE A 182 -12.85 -13.55 2.25
C ILE A 182 -12.22 -12.17 2.18
N VAL A 183 -12.54 -11.41 1.14
CA VAL A 183 -12.12 -10.02 1.01
C VAL A 183 -13.34 -9.12 1.23
N GLY A 184 -13.23 -8.21 2.19
CA GLY A 184 -14.22 -7.19 2.49
C GLY A 184 -13.63 -5.79 2.45
N THR A 185 -14.48 -4.78 2.60
CA THR A 185 -14.09 -3.37 2.66
C THR A 185 -14.81 -2.66 3.79
N ILE A 186 -14.18 -1.61 4.36
CA ILE A 186 -14.80 -0.75 5.37
C ILE A 186 -15.89 0.10 4.73
N GLU A 187 -15.63 0.60 3.51
CA GLU A 187 -16.57 1.37 2.70
C GLU A 187 -16.87 0.63 1.40
N GLY A 188 -18.05 0.86 0.80
CA GLY A 188 -18.43 0.24 -0.47
C GLY A 188 -19.32 -1.00 -0.35
N GLU A 189 -19.45 -1.76 -1.45
CA GLU A 189 -20.41 -2.87 -1.55
C GLU A 189 -19.93 -4.19 -0.92
N LEU A 190 -18.62 -4.36 -0.75
CA LEU A 190 -18.05 -5.58 -0.15
C LEU A 190 -17.92 -5.45 1.37
N ASP A 191 -18.97 -4.98 2.00
CA ASP A 191 -19.02 -4.63 3.43
C ASP A 191 -18.82 -5.82 4.38
N ILE A 192 -18.78 -5.52 5.67
CA ILE A 192 -18.61 -6.51 6.72
C ILE A 192 -19.81 -7.45 6.83
N GLU A 193 -21.03 -6.99 6.52
CA GLU A 193 -22.25 -7.81 6.53
C GLU A 193 -22.18 -8.91 5.48
N ARG A 194 -21.65 -8.59 4.29
CA ARG A 194 -21.37 -9.59 3.25
C ARG A 194 -20.34 -10.62 3.74
N ALA A 195 -19.26 -10.17 4.39
CA ALA A 195 -18.25 -11.07 4.95
C ALA A 195 -18.87 -12.00 6.01
N ILE A 196 -19.69 -11.48 6.93
CA ILE A 196 -20.42 -12.24 7.94
C ILE A 196 -21.36 -13.26 7.30
N SER A 197 -22.07 -12.89 6.23
CA SER A 197 -22.93 -13.83 5.49
C SER A 197 -22.13 -15.02 4.95
N LYS A 198 -20.97 -14.79 4.36
CA LYS A 198 -20.06 -15.85 3.90
C LYS A 198 -19.50 -16.71 5.03
N LEU A 199 -19.15 -16.11 6.16
CA LEU A 199 -18.75 -16.85 7.36
C LEU A 199 -19.89 -17.79 7.83
N GLY A 200 -21.17 -17.34 7.73
CA GLY A 200 -22.34 -18.16 8.02
C GLY A 200 -22.48 -19.40 7.12
N GLU A 201 -22.05 -19.31 5.87
CA GLU A 201 -22.01 -20.45 4.93
C GLU A 201 -20.82 -21.38 5.22
N LEU A 202 -19.63 -20.83 5.48
CA LEU A 202 -18.39 -21.58 5.75
C LEU A 202 -18.40 -22.26 7.13
N LYS A 203 -19.00 -21.60 8.16
CA LYS A 203 -19.03 -22.05 9.57
C LYS A 203 -17.64 -22.36 10.11
N PRO A 204 -16.72 -21.42 10.03
CA PRO A 204 -15.33 -21.65 10.44
C PRO A 204 -15.24 -21.91 11.95
N ARG A 205 -14.21 -22.66 12.35
CA ARG A 205 -13.84 -22.86 13.76
C ARG A 205 -13.35 -21.55 14.37
N LYS A 206 -12.57 -20.73 13.58
CA LYS A 206 -11.99 -19.46 13.96
C LYS A 206 -11.94 -18.51 12.77
N VAL A 207 -12.06 -17.22 13.03
CA VAL A 207 -11.90 -16.15 12.04
C VAL A 207 -10.64 -15.35 12.34
N TRP A 208 -9.75 -15.26 11.37
CA TRP A 208 -8.60 -14.36 11.40
C TRP A 208 -8.98 -13.07 10.66
N LEU A 209 -8.98 -11.93 11.36
CA LEU A 209 -9.35 -10.63 10.79
C LEU A 209 -8.08 -9.79 10.57
N VAL A 210 -7.85 -9.36 9.33
CA VAL A 210 -6.60 -8.74 8.90
C VAL A 210 -6.89 -7.51 8.03
N PRO A 211 -6.21 -6.37 8.24
CA PRO A 211 -6.30 -5.23 7.34
C PRO A 211 -5.61 -5.52 6.00
N LEU A 212 -6.32 -5.34 4.89
CA LEU A 212 -5.78 -5.29 3.53
C LEU A 212 -5.38 -3.85 3.20
N LEU A 213 -4.55 -3.29 4.04
CA LEU A 213 -4.06 -1.91 4.01
C LEU A 213 -2.53 -1.93 4.08
N PHE A 214 -1.85 -1.04 3.35
CA PHE A 214 -0.38 -0.96 3.42
C PHE A 214 0.11 -0.61 4.83
N VAL A 215 -0.64 0.25 5.50
CA VAL A 215 -0.36 0.75 6.85
C VAL A 215 -1.51 0.39 7.79
N SER A 216 -1.23 -0.28 8.90
CA SER A 216 -2.20 -0.52 9.97
C SER A 216 -2.36 0.76 10.82
N GLY A 217 -3.09 1.74 10.28
CA GLY A 217 -3.35 3.05 10.90
C GLY A 217 -4.70 3.11 11.62
N ASP A 218 -5.34 4.28 11.55
CA ASP A 218 -6.59 4.59 12.25
C ASP A 218 -7.70 3.57 11.94
N HIS A 219 -7.96 3.32 10.66
CA HIS A 219 -8.95 2.35 10.20
C HIS A 219 -8.69 0.93 10.71
N ALA A 220 -7.44 0.48 10.69
CA ALA A 220 -7.12 -0.86 11.18
C ALA A 220 -7.33 -1.00 12.70
N LEU A 221 -7.01 0.06 13.46
CA LEU A 221 -7.08 0.04 14.91
C LEU A 221 -8.49 0.30 15.45
N ASN A 222 -9.29 1.10 14.76
CA ASN A 222 -10.63 1.49 15.20
C ASN A 222 -11.72 0.72 14.44
N ASP A 223 -11.77 0.84 13.12
CA ASP A 223 -12.88 0.32 12.32
C ASP A 223 -12.77 -1.21 12.11
N ILE A 224 -11.54 -1.77 12.02
CA ILE A 224 -11.35 -3.21 11.85
C ILE A 224 -11.25 -3.89 13.22
N GLY A 225 -10.26 -3.52 14.05
CA GLY A 225 -9.90 -4.22 15.28
C GLY A 225 -10.35 -3.53 16.57
N GLY A 226 -11.11 -2.45 16.48
CA GLY A 226 -11.58 -1.66 17.62
C GLY A 226 -12.57 -2.40 18.53
N ASP A 227 -12.93 -1.73 19.61
CA ASP A 227 -13.90 -2.26 20.60
C ASP A 227 -15.28 -1.61 20.49
N ASP A 228 -15.46 -0.69 19.52
CA ASP A 228 -16.74 -0.06 19.25
C ASP A 228 -17.73 -1.04 18.59
N GLU A 229 -19.02 -0.85 18.79
CA GLU A 229 -20.08 -1.77 18.34
C GLU A 229 -20.11 -1.94 16.81
N ASP A 230 -19.64 -0.93 16.05
CA ASP A 230 -19.58 -0.90 14.59
C ASP A 230 -18.22 -1.35 14.01
N SER A 231 -17.26 -1.76 14.87
CA SER A 231 -15.99 -2.33 14.37
C SER A 231 -16.20 -3.73 13.79
N CYS A 232 -15.45 -4.05 12.73
CA CYS A 232 -15.55 -5.37 12.08
C CYS A 232 -15.35 -6.53 13.06
N LYS A 233 -14.41 -6.40 14.01
CA LYS A 233 -14.18 -7.39 15.06
C LYS A 233 -15.43 -7.65 15.90
N ILE A 234 -16.08 -6.59 16.38
CA ILE A 234 -17.25 -6.71 17.23
C ILE A 234 -18.42 -7.27 16.45
N MET A 235 -18.66 -6.80 15.23
CA MET A 235 -19.73 -7.32 14.37
C MET A 235 -19.56 -8.82 14.07
N ILE A 236 -18.34 -9.29 13.77
CA ILE A 236 -18.06 -10.73 13.57
C ILE A 236 -18.32 -11.52 14.85
N ARG A 237 -17.85 -11.02 16.00
CA ARG A 237 -18.05 -11.65 17.31
C ARG A 237 -19.55 -11.74 17.67
N ASP A 238 -20.30 -10.66 17.45
CA ASP A 238 -21.73 -10.58 17.79
C ASP A 238 -22.59 -11.44 16.84
N ALA A 239 -22.06 -11.75 15.63
CA ALA A 239 -22.62 -12.78 14.75
C ALA A 239 -22.32 -14.22 15.22
N GLY A 240 -21.59 -14.40 16.31
CA GLY A 240 -21.34 -15.70 16.97
C GLY A 240 -20.05 -16.40 16.56
N PHE A 241 -19.10 -15.70 15.90
CA PHE A 241 -17.83 -16.29 15.50
C PHE A 241 -16.70 -15.97 16.50
N ASP A 242 -15.79 -16.92 16.70
CA ASP A 242 -14.53 -16.68 17.40
C ASP A 242 -13.58 -15.92 16.46
N VAL A 243 -13.23 -14.68 16.80
CA VAL A 243 -12.43 -13.80 15.95
C VAL A 243 -11.16 -13.36 16.65
N GLU A 244 -10.02 -13.46 15.93
CA GLU A 244 -8.73 -12.93 16.34
C GLU A 244 -8.19 -11.97 15.27
N CYS A 245 -7.71 -10.79 15.71
CA CYS A 245 -7.20 -9.75 14.81
C CYS A 245 -5.68 -9.82 14.68
N ILE A 246 -5.18 -9.74 13.45
CA ILE A 246 -3.78 -9.52 13.14
C ILE A 246 -3.65 -8.11 12.54
N LEU A 247 -3.48 -7.11 13.41
CA LEU A 247 -3.47 -5.70 13.01
C LEU A 247 -2.09 -5.25 12.49
N LYS A 248 -1.56 -6.00 11.52
CA LYS A 248 -0.33 -5.63 10.79
C LYS A 248 -0.69 -5.04 9.44
N GLY A 249 0.01 -3.97 9.06
CA GLY A 249 -0.08 -3.45 7.70
C GLY A 249 0.65 -4.35 6.69
N LEU A 250 0.21 -4.38 5.44
CA LEU A 250 0.86 -5.18 4.39
C LEU A 250 2.33 -4.78 4.17
N GLY A 251 2.70 -3.51 4.45
CA GLY A 251 4.09 -3.04 4.41
C GLY A 251 5.03 -3.70 5.44
N GLU A 252 4.51 -4.47 6.41
CA GLU A 252 5.29 -5.24 7.37
C GLU A 252 5.72 -6.62 6.82
N TYR A 253 5.14 -7.08 5.70
CA TYR A 253 5.46 -8.36 5.09
C TYR A 253 6.47 -8.21 3.95
N GLN A 254 7.55 -8.99 4.00
CA GLN A 254 8.62 -8.90 3.00
C GLN A 254 8.12 -9.24 1.60
N GLN A 255 7.25 -10.21 1.46
CA GLN A 255 6.65 -10.62 0.19
C GLN A 255 5.96 -9.42 -0.52
N ILE A 256 5.26 -8.57 0.23
CA ILE A 256 4.59 -7.38 -0.30
C ILE A 256 5.61 -6.29 -0.68
N ILE A 257 6.63 -6.10 0.13
CA ILE A 257 7.73 -5.17 -0.21
C ILE A 257 8.42 -5.62 -1.50
N ASP A 258 8.71 -6.91 -1.65
CA ASP A 258 9.36 -7.47 -2.85
C ASP A 258 8.51 -7.27 -4.11
N ILE A 259 7.18 -7.35 -4.00
CA ILE A 259 6.27 -7.02 -5.10
C ILE A 259 6.40 -5.54 -5.48
N LEU A 260 6.38 -4.63 -4.52
CA LEU A 260 6.50 -3.20 -4.80
C LEU A 260 7.87 -2.82 -5.39
N LEU A 261 8.95 -3.52 -5.01
CA LEU A 261 10.25 -3.36 -5.65
C LEU A 261 10.21 -3.76 -7.13
N ARG A 262 9.54 -4.88 -7.47
CA ARG A 262 9.34 -5.27 -8.87
C ARG A 262 8.50 -4.23 -9.64
N ARG A 263 7.46 -3.63 -9.02
CA ARG A 263 6.70 -2.53 -9.64
C ARG A 263 7.60 -1.32 -9.93
N ALA A 264 8.55 -1.06 -9.04
CA ALA A 264 9.53 0.02 -9.26
C ALA A 264 10.51 -0.31 -10.40
N ASP A 265 10.97 -1.57 -10.52
CA ASP A 265 11.80 -2.01 -11.65
C ASP A 265 11.08 -1.93 -12.99
N GLU A 266 9.75 -2.15 -12.98
CA GLU A 266 8.86 -2.12 -14.16
C GLU A 266 8.27 -0.73 -14.45
N ALA A 267 8.66 0.30 -13.69
CA ALA A 267 8.13 1.65 -13.80
C ALA A 267 8.28 2.23 -15.22
N LYS A 268 7.22 2.90 -15.71
CA LYS A 268 7.13 3.43 -17.07
C LYS A 268 7.14 4.95 -17.07
N GLU A 269 7.65 5.50 -18.15
CA GLU A 269 7.63 6.95 -18.42
C GLU A 269 6.18 7.47 -18.46
N ILE A 270 5.94 8.66 -17.90
CA ILE A 270 4.63 9.32 -17.85
C ILE A 270 4.52 10.48 -18.84
#